data_97a0b856dbae8f60845680ea8f2fdabf
#
_entry.id   97a0b856dbae8f60845680ea8f2fdabf
#
_cell.length_a   1.000
_cell.length_b   1.000
_cell.length_c   1.000
_cell.angle_alpha   90.00
_cell.angle_beta   90.00
_cell.angle_gamma   90.00
#
_symmetry.space_group_name_H-M   'P 1'
#
loop_
_entity.id
_entity.type
_entity.pdbx_description
1 polymer ?
#
loop_
_entity_poly.entity_id
_entity_poly.type
_entity_poly.pdbx_seq_one_letter_code
_entity_poly.pdbx_strand_id
1 'polypeptide(L)'
;MGPTAARHPARVAVADRGAELTYGELDKRIDSAARAMVDAGLAPGGAIVVVVGNDVDSVVSVHAALRADAVVLLVPRSAGATQIADILTRTGARFGVAPNWATITDAELSGLCDWIELGDDGRTGTTRPPRPVRSADDPCLVLYTSGTTARPKGVIHSLSTLAKASANYIAAAGLGSDDRIFLISPLASVTGVLQALFIGPMLAAPVILEDRWDPAATCDLLVSAGATWYGGPDRLLDRMLDQAVARGAVVPLRAVYLGGTMLDRRIVERIEDEFGIVVMRAYGSSETPVSTSGLRTEPRDIRHADDGVALGDVDVRVGSESEPTECCIKGPHTFLGYTDAEDDEYAFEGEWFRTGDVAEVVGGRVRIVGRIKDIVIRNGLKIPAAEVEEAVSRIGGIRECAAYSVSDTTTGERLAMAVVLEPGVEISLAEIARTLGAEGLPKYKLPEELVFWDEPLPVNANGKVDRAKLEARSVGRQRLLADRLATTG
;
A
#
# COMPACT_ATOMS: atom_id res chain seq x y z
N MET A 1 -16.14 8.18 -13.70
CA MET A 1 -16.99 9.08 -12.86
C MET A 1 -18.27 9.52 -13.60
N GLY A 2 -18.23 10.33 -14.65
CA GLY A 2 -19.42 10.88 -15.32
C GLY A 2 -20.54 9.88 -15.66
N PRO A 3 -20.27 8.71 -16.27
CA PRO A 3 -21.31 7.71 -16.53
C PRO A 3 -22.02 7.20 -15.28
N THR A 4 -21.30 7.09 -14.16
CA THR A 4 -21.86 6.65 -12.86
C THR A 4 -22.73 7.73 -12.25
N ALA A 5 -22.25 8.98 -12.27
CA ALA A 5 -23.01 10.12 -11.80
C ALA A 5 -24.31 10.33 -12.60
N ALA A 6 -24.29 10.10 -13.90
CA ALA A 6 -25.48 10.18 -14.75
C ALA A 6 -26.52 9.09 -14.43
N ARG A 7 -26.08 7.87 -14.06
CA ARG A 7 -26.98 6.74 -13.74
C ARG A 7 -27.44 6.71 -12.29
N HIS A 8 -26.60 7.19 -11.37
CA HIS A 8 -26.82 7.10 -9.92
C HIS A 8 -26.58 8.44 -9.20
N PRO A 9 -27.17 9.56 -9.64
CA PRO A 9 -26.81 10.91 -9.14
C PRO A 9 -27.08 11.11 -7.64
N ALA A 10 -28.04 10.41 -7.08
CA ALA A 10 -28.44 10.56 -5.67
C ALA A 10 -27.73 9.58 -4.72
N ARG A 11 -26.94 8.63 -5.22
CA ARG A 11 -26.19 7.72 -4.35
C ARG A 11 -24.97 8.46 -3.77
N VAL A 12 -24.66 8.16 -2.51
CA VAL A 12 -23.41 8.63 -1.88
C VAL A 12 -22.22 8.07 -2.65
N ALA A 13 -21.29 8.94 -3.00
CA ALA A 13 -20.07 8.58 -3.72
C ALA A 13 -18.88 8.53 -2.77
N VAL A 14 -18.71 9.57 -1.95
CA VAL A 14 -17.55 9.72 -1.08
C VAL A 14 -17.97 10.48 0.17
N ALA A 15 -17.42 10.07 1.30
CA ALA A 15 -17.60 10.75 2.58
C ALA A 15 -16.29 10.77 3.37
N ASP A 16 -16.09 11.82 4.17
CA ASP A 16 -15.07 11.91 5.21
C ASP A 16 -15.72 12.39 6.52
N ARG A 17 -14.93 12.76 7.53
CA ARG A 17 -15.46 13.26 8.81
C ARG A 17 -16.19 14.61 8.70
N GLY A 18 -15.97 15.37 7.64
CA GLY A 18 -16.50 16.75 7.48
C GLY A 18 -17.49 16.90 6.34
N ALA A 19 -17.50 15.99 5.38
CA ALA A 19 -18.30 16.13 4.17
C ALA A 19 -18.79 14.77 3.66
N GLU A 20 -19.96 14.79 3.02
CA GLU A 20 -20.50 13.69 2.23
C GLU A 20 -21.01 14.24 0.90
N LEU A 21 -20.63 13.61 -0.20
CA LEU A 21 -21.09 13.98 -1.55
C LEU A 21 -21.75 12.79 -2.24
N THR A 22 -22.88 13.06 -2.86
CA THR A 22 -23.48 12.15 -3.83
C THR A 22 -22.68 12.14 -5.14
N TYR A 23 -22.88 11.11 -5.99
CA TYR A 23 -22.24 11.05 -7.31
C TYR A 23 -22.55 12.29 -8.18
N GLY A 24 -23.77 12.83 -8.08
CA GLY A 24 -24.15 14.02 -8.82
C GLY A 24 -23.46 15.29 -8.32
N GLU A 25 -23.29 15.44 -7.01
CA GLU A 25 -22.59 16.58 -6.40
C GLU A 25 -21.08 16.48 -6.65
N LEU A 26 -20.50 15.29 -6.48
CA LEU A 26 -19.10 15.03 -6.77
C LEU A 26 -18.77 15.34 -8.23
N ASP A 27 -19.59 14.91 -9.18
CA ASP A 27 -19.38 15.18 -10.62
C ASP A 27 -19.40 16.68 -10.94
N LYS A 28 -20.32 17.45 -10.32
CA LYS A 28 -20.37 18.91 -10.45
C LYS A 28 -19.13 19.60 -9.89
N ARG A 29 -18.67 19.18 -8.70
CA ARG A 29 -17.44 19.73 -8.11
C ARG A 29 -16.22 19.41 -8.97
N ILE A 30 -16.12 18.19 -9.47
CA ILE A 30 -15.06 17.77 -10.41
C ILE A 30 -15.09 18.63 -11.67
N ASP A 31 -16.25 18.89 -12.27
CA ASP A 31 -16.38 19.75 -13.44
C ASP A 31 -15.91 21.17 -13.17
N SER A 32 -16.30 21.75 -12.04
CA SER A 32 -15.88 23.10 -11.64
C SER A 32 -14.35 23.19 -11.46
N ALA A 33 -13.79 22.24 -10.73
CA ALA A 33 -12.35 22.20 -10.48
C ALA A 33 -11.53 21.94 -11.76
N ALA A 34 -12.00 21.07 -12.65
CA ALA A 34 -11.34 20.82 -13.94
C ALA A 34 -11.31 22.08 -14.83
N ARG A 35 -12.40 22.88 -14.82
CA ARG A 35 -12.42 24.18 -15.53
C ARG A 35 -11.40 25.14 -14.95
N ALA A 36 -11.31 25.25 -13.63
CA ALA A 36 -10.30 26.11 -12.99
C ALA A 36 -8.87 25.75 -13.40
N MET A 37 -8.57 24.46 -13.50
CA MET A 37 -7.26 23.98 -13.95
C MET A 37 -7.00 24.36 -15.42
N VAL A 38 -7.98 24.20 -16.32
CA VAL A 38 -7.88 24.57 -17.73
C VAL A 38 -7.75 26.08 -17.89
N ASP A 39 -8.55 26.87 -17.16
CA ASP A 39 -8.51 28.34 -17.19
C ASP A 39 -7.17 28.89 -16.65
N ALA A 40 -6.51 28.16 -15.74
CA ALA A 40 -5.14 28.47 -15.30
C ALA A 40 -4.06 28.14 -16.36
N GLY A 41 -4.43 27.47 -17.45
CA GLY A 41 -3.54 27.15 -18.58
C GLY A 41 -3.01 25.72 -18.58
N LEU A 42 -3.58 24.80 -17.77
CA LEU A 42 -3.22 23.38 -17.83
C LEU A 42 -3.68 22.79 -19.17
N ALA A 43 -2.72 22.34 -19.97
CA ALA A 43 -2.97 21.74 -21.27
C ALA A 43 -3.19 20.22 -21.16
N PRO A 44 -3.90 19.59 -22.11
CA PRO A 44 -4.00 18.14 -22.20
C PRO A 44 -2.60 17.48 -22.23
N GLY A 45 -2.42 16.44 -21.41
CA GLY A 45 -1.12 15.78 -21.21
C GLY A 45 -0.12 16.55 -20.36
N GLY A 46 -0.45 17.76 -19.92
CA GLY A 46 0.38 18.53 -19.00
C GLY A 46 0.45 17.87 -17.62
N ALA A 47 1.64 17.88 -17.02
CA ALA A 47 1.82 17.34 -15.66
C ALA A 47 1.34 18.35 -14.60
N ILE A 48 0.66 17.85 -13.57
CA ILE A 48 0.22 18.63 -12.43
C ILE A 48 0.48 17.86 -11.11
N VAL A 49 1.11 18.51 -10.15
CA VAL A 49 1.26 17.96 -8.79
C VAL A 49 -0.07 18.11 -8.06
N VAL A 50 -0.56 17.01 -7.49
CA VAL A 50 -1.75 17.03 -6.61
C VAL A 50 -1.34 16.49 -5.24
N VAL A 51 -1.32 17.38 -4.25
CA VAL A 51 -1.03 17.02 -2.86
C VAL A 51 -2.31 16.52 -2.20
N VAL A 52 -2.31 15.29 -1.70
CA VAL A 52 -3.53 14.63 -1.24
C VAL A 52 -3.46 14.14 0.21
N GLY A 53 -4.61 14.19 0.88
CA GLY A 53 -4.93 13.42 2.08
C GLY A 53 -6.10 12.47 1.79
N ASN A 54 -6.58 11.78 2.82
CA ASN A 54 -7.77 10.94 2.72
C ASN A 54 -9.03 11.79 3.00
N ASP A 55 -9.33 12.74 2.12
CA ASP A 55 -10.47 13.65 2.22
C ASP A 55 -11.20 13.82 0.88
N VAL A 56 -12.42 14.32 0.95
CA VAL A 56 -13.31 14.53 -0.20
C VAL A 56 -12.68 15.49 -1.23
N ASP A 57 -12.00 16.53 -0.77
CA ASP A 57 -11.40 17.55 -1.64
C ASP A 57 -10.22 17.01 -2.44
N SER A 58 -9.46 16.10 -1.85
CA SER A 58 -8.39 15.35 -2.55
C SER A 58 -8.95 14.48 -3.67
N VAL A 59 -10.06 13.76 -3.42
CA VAL A 59 -10.75 12.96 -4.45
C VAL A 59 -11.27 13.84 -5.59
N VAL A 60 -11.86 15.00 -5.27
CA VAL A 60 -12.30 15.99 -6.27
C VAL A 60 -11.11 16.46 -7.10
N SER A 61 -10.01 16.84 -6.47
CA SER A 61 -8.81 17.38 -7.13
C SER A 61 -8.19 16.40 -8.12
N VAL A 62 -8.01 15.14 -7.72
CA VAL A 62 -7.47 14.10 -8.60
C VAL A 62 -8.38 13.84 -9.79
N HIS A 63 -9.68 13.66 -9.55
CA HIS A 63 -10.63 13.45 -10.65
C HIS A 63 -10.75 14.68 -11.57
N ALA A 64 -10.61 15.89 -11.03
CA ALA A 64 -10.61 17.12 -11.82
C ALA A 64 -9.40 17.19 -12.75
N ALA A 65 -8.22 16.88 -12.26
CA ALA A 65 -7.00 16.82 -13.06
C ALA A 65 -7.09 15.75 -14.17
N LEU A 66 -7.59 14.55 -13.84
CA LEU A 66 -7.87 13.50 -14.85
C LEU A 66 -8.92 13.94 -15.87
N ARG A 67 -9.95 14.70 -15.46
CA ARG A 67 -10.98 15.25 -16.35
C ARG A 67 -10.44 16.38 -17.23
N ALA A 68 -9.46 17.14 -16.75
CA ALA A 68 -8.70 18.11 -17.53
C ALA A 68 -7.68 17.48 -18.48
N ASP A 69 -7.66 16.14 -18.58
CA ASP A 69 -6.76 15.34 -19.41
C ASP A 69 -5.27 15.51 -19.04
N ALA A 70 -4.98 15.78 -17.76
CA ALA A 70 -3.63 15.96 -17.25
C ALA A 70 -2.98 14.63 -16.83
N VAL A 71 -1.64 14.67 -16.68
CA VAL A 71 -0.87 13.62 -15.97
C VAL A 71 -0.74 14.04 -14.51
N VAL A 72 -1.41 13.30 -13.63
CA VAL A 72 -1.46 13.58 -12.18
C VAL A 72 -0.21 13.04 -11.50
N LEU A 73 0.59 13.91 -10.89
CA LEU A 73 1.70 13.55 -10.03
C LEU A 73 1.18 13.52 -8.59
N LEU A 74 0.87 12.33 -8.08
CA LEU A 74 0.17 12.16 -6.82
C LEU A 74 1.14 12.15 -5.65
N VAL A 75 1.04 13.15 -4.79
CA VAL A 75 1.97 13.38 -3.67
C VAL A 75 1.21 13.37 -2.34
N PRO A 76 1.63 12.56 -1.34
CA PRO A 76 0.99 12.58 -0.04
C PRO A 76 1.24 13.90 0.69
N ARG A 77 0.28 14.34 1.51
CA ARG A 77 0.40 15.54 2.37
C ARG A 77 1.61 15.49 3.31
N SER A 78 2.08 14.30 3.65
CA SER A 78 3.29 14.09 4.47
C SER A 78 4.60 14.33 3.73
N ALA A 79 4.58 14.55 2.41
CA ALA A 79 5.77 14.91 1.65
C ALA A 79 6.22 16.33 2.00
N GLY A 80 7.49 16.48 2.35
CA GLY A 80 8.09 17.80 2.61
C GLY A 80 8.34 18.60 1.33
N ALA A 81 8.60 19.89 1.49
CA ALA A 81 8.91 20.82 0.39
C ALA A 81 10.04 20.33 -0.53
N THR A 82 11.10 19.77 0.04
CA THR A 82 12.23 19.19 -0.71
C THR A 82 11.80 18.07 -1.67
N GLN A 83 10.92 17.17 -1.23
CA GLN A 83 10.44 16.09 -2.08
C GLN A 83 9.55 16.61 -3.21
N ILE A 84 8.69 17.59 -2.93
CA ILE A 84 7.82 18.22 -3.94
C ILE A 84 8.68 18.98 -4.96
N ALA A 85 9.69 19.73 -4.51
CA ALA A 85 10.63 20.44 -5.36
C ALA A 85 11.41 19.49 -6.29
N ASP A 86 11.87 18.35 -5.77
CA ASP A 86 12.54 17.31 -6.55
C ASP A 86 11.61 16.74 -7.65
N ILE A 87 10.36 16.42 -7.32
CA ILE A 87 9.35 15.94 -8.26
C ILE A 87 9.10 16.96 -9.36
N LEU A 88 8.86 18.23 -9.00
CA LEU A 88 8.64 19.32 -9.96
C LEU A 88 9.83 19.51 -10.91
N THR A 89 11.05 19.46 -10.37
CA THR A 89 12.28 19.62 -11.16
C THR A 89 12.44 18.47 -12.16
N ARG A 90 12.23 17.23 -11.74
CA ARG A 90 12.41 16.05 -12.60
C ARG A 90 11.33 15.91 -13.67
N THR A 91 10.10 16.28 -13.35
CA THR A 91 8.96 16.13 -14.26
C THR A 91 8.68 17.35 -15.12
N GLY A 92 9.26 18.51 -14.77
CA GLY A 92 8.97 19.78 -15.42
C GLY A 92 7.54 20.27 -15.20
N ALA A 93 6.83 19.73 -14.20
CA ALA A 93 5.46 20.14 -13.88
C ALA A 93 5.45 21.59 -13.41
N ARG A 94 4.58 22.39 -14.04
CA ARG A 94 4.45 23.82 -13.77
C ARG A 94 3.33 24.12 -12.77
N PHE A 95 2.31 23.27 -12.71
CA PHE A 95 1.10 23.47 -11.93
C PHE A 95 1.03 22.57 -10.71
N GLY A 96 0.42 23.07 -9.65
CA GLY A 96 0.11 22.31 -8.45
C GLY A 96 -1.29 22.60 -7.91
N VAL A 97 -1.85 21.62 -7.20
CA VAL A 97 -3.09 21.74 -6.43
C VAL A 97 -2.87 21.13 -5.07
N ALA A 98 -3.30 21.84 -4.03
CA ALA A 98 -3.42 21.30 -2.69
C ALA A 98 -4.79 21.69 -2.12
N PRO A 99 -5.68 20.71 -1.87
CA PRO A 99 -7.02 20.98 -1.38
C PRO A 99 -7.02 21.67 -0.01
N ASN A 100 -6.04 21.38 0.82
CA ASN A 100 -5.88 22.02 2.11
C ASN A 100 -4.72 23.02 2.08
N TRP A 101 -5.04 24.29 1.86
CA TRP A 101 -4.08 25.41 1.80
C TRP A 101 -3.21 25.57 3.03
N ALA A 102 -3.63 25.08 4.20
CA ALA A 102 -2.78 25.10 5.40
C ALA A 102 -1.46 24.33 5.20
N THR A 103 -1.41 23.46 4.20
CA THR A 103 -0.20 22.70 3.83
C THR A 103 0.77 23.53 2.98
N ILE A 104 0.29 24.59 2.30
CA ILE A 104 1.08 25.42 1.36
C ILE A 104 1.46 26.79 1.92
N THR A 105 0.97 27.15 3.09
CA THR A 105 1.38 28.39 3.78
C THR A 105 2.85 28.38 4.22
N ASP A 106 3.53 27.24 4.01
CA ASP A 106 4.99 27.20 4.09
C ASP A 106 5.58 28.00 2.92
N ALA A 107 6.35 29.05 3.27
CA ALA A 107 6.99 29.93 2.27
C ALA A 107 7.88 29.17 1.28
N GLU A 108 8.36 27.96 1.66
CA GLU A 108 9.15 27.08 0.81
C GLU A 108 8.32 26.46 -0.30
N LEU A 109 7.03 26.12 -0.07
CA LEU A 109 6.16 25.49 -1.06
C LEU A 109 5.51 26.49 -2.01
N SER A 110 5.19 27.69 -1.53
CA SER A 110 4.43 28.70 -2.30
C SER A 110 5.10 29.14 -3.60
N GLY A 111 6.43 29.11 -3.66
CA GLY A 111 7.21 29.50 -4.82
C GLY A 111 7.61 28.39 -5.79
N LEU A 112 7.25 27.14 -5.53
CA LEU A 112 7.73 25.99 -6.31
C LEU A 112 7.02 25.81 -7.67
N CYS A 113 5.75 26.17 -7.76
CA CYS A 113 4.94 26.04 -8.97
C CYS A 113 3.76 27.03 -8.94
N ASP A 114 3.02 27.09 -10.06
CA ASP A 114 1.77 27.86 -10.16
C ASP A 114 0.65 27.06 -9.45
N TRP A 115 0.42 27.36 -8.17
CA TRP A 115 -0.63 26.70 -7.39
C TRP A 115 -2.02 27.17 -7.82
N ILE A 116 -2.89 26.21 -8.14
CA ILE A 116 -4.27 26.48 -8.56
C ILE A 116 -5.17 26.32 -7.34
N GLU A 117 -5.89 27.39 -6.98
CA GLU A 117 -6.91 27.40 -5.96
C GLU A 117 -8.23 26.85 -6.50
N LEU A 118 -8.73 25.76 -5.90
CA LEU A 118 -10.03 25.20 -6.22
C LEU A 118 -11.05 25.80 -5.25
N GLY A 119 -11.79 26.83 -5.69
CA GLY A 119 -12.83 27.47 -4.85
C GLY A 119 -14.03 26.55 -4.64
N ASP A 120 -14.66 26.68 -3.45
CA ASP A 120 -15.92 26.02 -3.10
C ASP A 120 -17.13 26.56 -3.89
N ASP A 121 -16.99 27.74 -4.43
CA ASP A 121 -18.07 28.47 -5.07
C ASP A 121 -18.28 27.98 -6.48
N GLY A 122 -19.25 27.20 -6.74
CA GLY A 122 -19.77 26.87 -8.06
C GLY A 122 -19.67 28.00 -9.12
N ARG A 123 -18.52 28.69 -9.20
CA ARG A 123 -18.17 29.60 -10.29
C ARG A 123 -18.21 28.78 -11.56
N THR A 124 -19.38 28.80 -12.14
CA THR A 124 -19.65 28.29 -13.48
C THR A 124 -18.75 29.02 -14.46
N GLY A 125 -17.53 28.51 -14.62
CA GLY A 125 -16.74 28.83 -15.81
C GLY A 125 -17.64 28.56 -17.02
N THR A 126 -17.68 29.45 -17.98
CA THR A 126 -18.53 29.38 -19.17
C THR A 126 -18.07 28.34 -20.17
N THR A 127 -16.88 27.78 -19.99
CA THR A 127 -16.28 26.76 -20.84
C THR A 127 -16.64 25.35 -20.35
N ARG A 128 -17.14 24.52 -21.24
CA ARG A 128 -17.32 23.10 -20.98
C ARG A 128 -15.93 22.49 -20.77
N PRO A 129 -15.72 21.61 -19.72
CA PRO A 129 -14.44 20.91 -19.60
C PRO A 129 -14.11 20.24 -20.93
N PRO A 130 -12.84 20.29 -21.37
CA PRO A 130 -12.44 19.61 -22.59
C PRO A 130 -12.82 18.14 -22.47
N ARG A 131 -13.27 17.53 -23.55
CA ARG A 131 -13.35 16.08 -23.61
C ARG A 131 -11.92 15.57 -23.66
N PRO A 132 -11.57 14.49 -22.90
CA PRO A 132 -10.28 13.87 -23.02
C PRO A 132 -9.97 13.58 -24.49
N VAL A 133 -8.82 14.05 -24.96
CA VAL A 133 -8.36 13.86 -26.34
C VAL A 133 -7.43 12.67 -26.41
N ARG A 134 -6.82 12.32 -25.27
CA ARG A 134 -5.82 11.28 -25.13
C ARG A 134 -6.45 9.90 -24.99
N SER A 135 -5.66 8.88 -25.37
CA SER A 135 -6.07 7.49 -25.19
C SER A 135 -6.18 7.11 -23.71
N ALA A 136 -7.02 6.12 -23.40
CA ALA A 136 -7.05 5.51 -22.08
C ALA A 136 -5.74 4.76 -21.72
N ASP A 137 -4.89 4.48 -22.72
CA ASP A 137 -3.59 3.83 -22.57
C ASP A 137 -2.45 4.83 -22.38
N ASP A 138 -2.70 6.13 -22.57
CA ASP A 138 -1.69 7.16 -22.31
C ASP A 138 -1.44 7.35 -20.81
N PRO A 139 -0.23 7.79 -20.40
CA PRO A 139 0.07 8.13 -19.01
C PRO A 139 -0.95 9.07 -18.40
N CYS A 140 -1.54 8.76 -17.25
CA CYS A 140 -2.53 9.62 -16.60
C CYS A 140 -2.25 9.89 -15.14
N LEU A 141 -1.52 8.99 -14.46
CA LEU A 141 -1.26 9.10 -13.03
C LEU A 141 0.12 8.54 -12.70
N VAL A 142 0.85 9.24 -11.84
CA VAL A 142 2.16 8.84 -11.32
C VAL A 142 2.06 8.69 -9.81
N LEU A 143 2.42 7.51 -9.32
CA LEU A 143 2.53 7.17 -7.89
C LEU A 143 4.00 7.19 -7.48
N TYR A 144 4.32 7.90 -6.40
CA TYR A 144 5.68 7.92 -5.87
C TYR A 144 5.84 6.87 -4.77
N THR A 145 6.68 5.86 -5.01
CA THR A 145 6.96 4.81 -4.03
C THR A 145 8.03 5.26 -3.06
N SER A 146 7.84 4.93 -1.78
CA SER A 146 8.90 5.04 -0.77
C SER A 146 9.91 3.90 -0.93
N GLY A 147 10.63 3.89 -2.06
CA GLY A 147 11.66 2.89 -2.33
C GLY A 147 12.76 2.91 -1.26
N THR A 148 13.53 1.81 -1.20
CA THR A 148 14.73 1.69 -0.34
C THR A 148 15.92 2.48 -0.89
N THR A 149 15.76 3.12 -2.02
CA THR A 149 16.69 4.08 -2.61
C THR A 149 16.47 5.47 -2.00
N ALA A 150 17.50 6.30 -2.02
CA ALA A 150 17.47 7.63 -1.41
C ALA A 150 16.38 8.56 -2.00
N ARG A 151 15.80 8.22 -3.17
CA ARG A 151 14.73 8.98 -3.80
C ARG A 151 13.52 8.08 -4.14
N PRO A 152 12.28 8.60 -4.04
CA PRO A 152 11.08 7.90 -4.50
C PRO A 152 11.08 7.72 -6.02
N LYS A 153 10.69 6.52 -6.50
CA LYS A 153 10.46 6.25 -7.92
C LYS A 153 9.03 6.64 -8.31
N GLY A 154 8.86 7.30 -9.44
CA GLY A 154 7.53 7.63 -9.98
C GLY A 154 7.02 6.51 -10.88
N VAL A 155 6.00 5.79 -10.44
CA VAL A 155 5.36 4.68 -11.15
C VAL A 155 4.23 5.23 -12.03
N ILE A 156 4.34 5.09 -13.36
CA ILE A 156 3.42 5.67 -14.33
C ILE A 156 2.31 4.68 -14.67
N HIS A 157 1.07 5.10 -14.53
CA HIS A 157 -0.11 4.35 -14.92
C HIS A 157 -0.95 5.07 -15.97
N SER A 158 -1.69 4.28 -16.74
CA SER A 158 -2.78 4.73 -17.61
C SER A 158 -4.15 4.46 -16.95
N LEU A 159 -5.22 5.02 -17.55
CA LEU A 159 -6.58 4.68 -17.12
C LEU A 159 -6.88 3.19 -17.34
N SER A 160 -6.38 2.61 -18.44
CA SER A 160 -6.56 1.18 -18.76
C SER A 160 -5.91 0.28 -17.72
N THR A 161 -4.66 0.55 -17.31
CA THR A 161 -3.96 -0.29 -16.32
C THR A 161 -4.65 -0.25 -14.96
N LEU A 162 -5.07 0.95 -14.50
CA LEU A 162 -5.77 1.12 -13.21
C LEU A 162 -7.20 0.54 -13.24
N ALA A 163 -7.91 0.69 -14.36
CA ALA A 163 -9.23 0.09 -14.52
C ALA A 163 -9.15 -1.44 -14.50
N LYS A 164 -8.13 -2.03 -15.16
CA LYS A 164 -7.92 -3.48 -15.15
C LYS A 164 -7.57 -4.00 -13.74
N ALA A 165 -6.65 -3.33 -13.05
CA ALA A 165 -6.32 -3.66 -11.66
C ALA A 165 -7.57 -3.61 -10.75
N SER A 166 -8.39 -2.56 -10.92
CA SER A 166 -9.64 -2.41 -10.17
C SER A 166 -10.66 -3.50 -10.49
N ALA A 167 -10.79 -3.90 -11.76
CA ALA A 167 -11.66 -4.99 -12.17
C ALA A 167 -11.22 -6.34 -11.57
N ASN A 168 -9.91 -6.61 -11.54
CA ASN A 168 -9.33 -7.79 -10.89
C ASN A 168 -9.64 -7.79 -9.39
N TYR A 169 -9.44 -6.64 -8.73
CA TYR A 169 -9.75 -6.46 -7.31
C TYR A 169 -11.24 -6.75 -7.03
N ILE A 170 -12.14 -6.11 -7.78
CA ILE A 170 -13.60 -6.27 -7.64
C ILE A 170 -14.00 -7.74 -7.78
N ALA A 171 -13.49 -8.42 -8.82
CA ALA A 171 -13.82 -9.82 -9.10
C ALA A 171 -13.34 -10.77 -7.99
N ALA A 172 -12.09 -10.65 -7.55
CA ALA A 172 -11.51 -11.49 -6.50
C ALA A 172 -12.19 -11.27 -5.15
N ALA A 173 -12.46 -10.02 -4.80
CA ALA A 173 -13.09 -9.62 -3.55
C ALA A 173 -14.61 -9.83 -3.53
N GLY A 174 -15.23 -10.08 -4.68
CA GLY A 174 -16.68 -10.21 -4.80
C GLY A 174 -17.42 -8.94 -4.36
N LEU A 175 -16.88 -7.75 -4.74
CA LEU A 175 -17.48 -6.47 -4.40
C LEU A 175 -18.67 -6.13 -5.31
N GLY A 176 -19.65 -5.44 -4.75
CA GLY A 176 -20.84 -4.98 -5.46
C GLY A 176 -21.26 -3.56 -5.06
N SER A 177 -22.35 -3.11 -5.68
CA SER A 177 -22.91 -1.77 -5.44
C SER A 177 -23.40 -1.55 -4.00
N ASP A 178 -23.63 -2.62 -3.25
CA ASP A 178 -24.13 -2.55 -1.88
C ASP A 178 -23.01 -2.53 -0.84
N ASP A 179 -21.75 -2.64 -1.29
CA ASP A 179 -20.61 -2.47 -0.41
C ASP A 179 -20.37 -0.99 -0.07
N ARG A 180 -19.84 -0.78 1.11
CA ARG A 180 -19.39 0.51 1.63
C ARG A 180 -17.90 0.38 1.96
N ILE A 181 -17.08 1.04 1.17
CA ILE A 181 -15.61 0.88 1.19
C ILE A 181 -15.02 1.81 2.24
N PHE A 182 -14.32 1.26 3.22
CA PHE A 182 -13.61 2.04 4.22
C PHE A 182 -12.13 2.15 3.83
N LEU A 183 -11.66 3.37 3.58
CA LEU A 183 -10.30 3.66 3.17
C LEU A 183 -9.52 4.42 4.24
N ILE A 184 -8.51 3.77 4.82
CA ILE A 184 -7.51 4.37 5.69
C ILE A 184 -6.11 4.37 5.07
N SER A 185 -5.86 3.49 4.11
CA SER A 185 -4.62 3.51 3.33
C SER A 185 -4.47 4.87 2.64
N PRO A 186 -3.26 5.45 2.58
CA PRO A 186 -3.07 6.76 1.95
C PRO A 186 -3.63 6.80 0.53
N LEU A 187 -4.38 7.85 0.19
CA LEU A 187 -4.88 8.06 -1.18
C LEU A 187 -3.74 8.12 -2.21
N ALA A 188 -2.55 8.58 -1.80
CA ALA A 188 -1.34 8.56 -2.63
C ALA A 188 -0.70 7.18 -2.79
N SER A 189 -1.26 6.12 -2.21
CA SER A 189 -0.86 4.73 -2.46
C SER A 189 -1.71 4.09 -3.56
N VAL A 190 -1.19 3.03 -4.19
CA VAL A 190 -1.98 2.30 -5.19
C VAL A 190 -3.29 1.74 -4.61
N THR A 191 -3.28 1.28 -3.37
CA THR A 191 -4.50 0.81 -2.68
C THR A 191 -5.53 1.93 -2.54
N GLY A 192 -5.08 3.14 -2.16
CA GLY A 192 -5.92 4.33 -2.07
C GLY A 192 -6.49 4.73 -3.42
N VAL A 193 -5.64 4.78 -4.45
CA VAL A 193 -6.06 5.09 -5.83
C VAL A 193 -7.12 4.11 -6.32
N LEU A 194 -6.89 2.80 -6.19
CA LEU A 194 -7.86 1.81 -6.67
C LEU A 194 -9.20 1.95 -5.94
N GLN A 195 -9.19 2.00 -4.61
CA GLN A 195 -10.43 2.00 -3.83
C GLN A 195 -11.22 3.31 -3.98
N ALA A 196 -10.55 4.47 -3.84
CA ALA A 196 -11.25 5.76 -3.84
C ALA A 196 -11.59 6.27 -5.26
N LEU A 197 -10.69 6.07 -6.23
CA LEU A 197 -10.83 6.72 -7.53
C LEU A 197 -11.42 5.81 -8.61
N PHE A 198 -11.32 4.49 -8.46
CA PHE A 198 -11.77 3.54 -9.47
C PHE A 198 -12.89 2.62 -8.99
N ILE A 199 -12.67 1.86 -7.91
CA ILE A 199 -13.59 0.81 -7.45
C ILE A 199 -14.94 1.42 -7.04
N GLY A 200 -14.93 2.46 -6.20
CA GLY A 200 -16.16 3.16 -5.81
C GLY A 200 -16.99 3.58 -7.01
N PRO A 201 -16.46 4.38 -7.96
CA PRO A 201 -17.17 4.77 -9.18
C PRO A 201 -17.58 3.61 -10.10
N MET A 202 -16.77 2.55 -10.24
CA MET A 202 -17.10 1.38 -11.07
C MET A 202 -18.33 0.63 -10.53
N LEU A 203 -18.48 0.56 -9.23
CA LEU A 203 -19.58 -0.12 -8.53
C LEU A 203 -20.77 0.79 -8.21
N ALA A 204 -20.63 2.10 -8.34
CA ALA A 204 -21.52 3.10 -7.74
C ALA A 204 -21.65 2.90 -6.21
N ALA A 205 -20.57 2.49 -5.55
CA ALA A 205 -20.48 2.23 -4.12
C ALA A 205 -19.87 3.43 -3.39
N PRO A 206 -20.32 3.75 -2.16
CA PRO A 206 -19.73 4.81 -1.36
C PRO A 206 -18.34 4.43 -0.85
N VAL A 207 -17.44 5.43 -0.83
CA VAL A 207 -16.12 5.33 -0.22
C VAL A 207 -16.07 6.24 1.01
N ILE A 208 -15.75 5.68 2.15
CA ILE A 208 -15.58 6.39 3.42
C ILE A 208 -14.08 6.59 3.65
N LEU A 209 -13.64 7.82 3.72
CA LEU A 209 -12.25 8.22 3.84
C LEU A 209 -11.89 8.53 5.30
N GLU A 210 -10.78 7.97 5.77
CA GLU A 210 -10.24 8.28 7.09
C GLU A 210 -8.82 8.85 6.94
N ASP A 211 -8.65 10.11 7.33
CA ASP A 211 -7.40 10.86 7.21
C ASP A 211 -6.57 10.85 8.52
N ARG A 212 -7.22 10.55 9.65
CA ARG A 212 -6.61 10.63 10.97
C ARG A 212 -6.67 9.30 11.68
N TRP A 213 -5.50 8.76 11.98
CA TRP A 213 -5.43 7.55 12.75
C TRP A 213 -5.61 7.80 14.25
N ASP A 214 -6.76 7.40 14.77
CA ASP A 214 -7.03 7.17 16.18
C ASP A 214 -7.88 5.91 16.27
N PRO A 215 -7.40 4.82 16.92
CA PRO A 215 -8.08 3.53 16.89
C PRO A 215 -9.55 3.60 17.32
N ALA A 216 -9.83 4.44 18.30
CA ALA A 216 -11.16 4.59 18.87
C ALA A 216 -12.08 5.37 17.92
N ALA A 217 -11.67 6.57 17.51
CA ALA A 217 -12.47 7.42 16.62
C ALA A 217 -12.59 6.83 15.22
N THR A 218 -11.57 6.11 14.74
CA THR A 218 -11.59 5.42 13.45
C THR A 218 -12.54 4.21 13.49
N CYS A 219 -12.58 3.45 14.59
CA CYS A 219 -13.56 2.39 14.79
C CYS A 219 -14.99 2.96 14.80
N ASP A 220 -15.22 4.08 15.50
CA ASP A 220 -16.54 4.74 15.54
C ASP A 220 -17.01 5.18 14.14
N LEU A 221 -16.10 5.74 13.33
CA LEU A 221 -16.42 6.11 11.94
C LEU A 221 -16.75 4.86 11.09
N LEU A 222 -15.94 3.80 11.17
CA LEU A 222 -16.16 2.55 10.45
C LEU A 222 -17.55 1.96 10.76
N VAL A 223 -17.90 1.90 12.04
CA VAL A 223 -19.18 1.35 12.51
C VAL A 223 -20.36 2.26 12.12
N SER A 224 -20.26 3.56 12.41
CA SER A 224 -21.35 4.51 12.12
C SER A 224 -21.61 4.68 10.63
N ALA A 225 -20.59 4.63 9.81
CA ALA A 225 -20.72 4.64 8.36
C ALA A 225 -21.24 3.31 7.78
N GLY A 226 -21.37 2.26 8.58
CA GLY A 226 -21.82 0.94 8.13
C GLY A 226 -20.89 0.33 7.09
N ALA A 227 -19.56 0.48 7.25
CA ALA A 227 -18.56 0.00 6.32
C ALA A 227 -18.59 -1.53 6.21
N THR A 228 -18.75 -2.07 5.01
CA THR A 228 -18.82 -3.52 4.76
C THR A 228 -17.53 -4.11 4.23
N TRP A 229 -16.62 -3.25 3.78
CA TRP A 229 -15.36 -3.61 3.16
C TRP A 229 -14.21 -2.78 3.71
N TYR A 230 -13.09 -3.44 3.96
CA TYR A 230 -11.81 -2.84 4.32
C TYR A 230 -10.69 -3.44 3.47
N GLY A 231 -9.88 -2.60 2.86
CA GLY A 231 -8.65 -3.01 2.18
C GLY A 231 -7.48 -2.20 2.73
N GLY A 232 -6.60 -2.85 3.48
CA GLY A 232 -5.52 -2.14 4.14
C GLY A 232 -4.65 -2.99 5.06
N PRO A 233 -3.85 -2.34 5.94
CA PRO A 233 -2.96 -3.03 6.88
C PRO A 233 -3.73 -3.82 7.95
N ASP A 234 -3.28 -5.04 8.22
CA ASP A 234 -3.85 -5.94 9.23
C ASP A 234 -3.79 -5.37 10.65
N ARG A 235 -2.66 -4.80 11.05
CA ARG A 235 -2.46 -4.23 12.40
C ARG A 235 -3.34 -3.02 12.70
N LEU A 236 -3.69 -2.21 11.71
CA LEU A 236 -4.62 -1.10 11.91
C LEU A 236 -6.03 -1.64 12.15
N LEU A 237 -6.43 -2.65 11.37
CA LEU A 237 -7.72 -3.31 11.54
C LEU A 237 -7.81 -3.97 12.94
N ASP A 238 -6.79 -4.72 13.35
CA ASP A 238 -6.75 -5.38 14.64
C ASP A 238 -6.97 -4.40 15.81
N ARG A 239 -6.30 -3.25 15.79
CA ARG A 239 -6.50 -2.19 16.78
C ARG A 239 -7.90 -1.59 16.76
N MET A 240 -8.54 -1.46 15.61
CA MET A 240 -9.95 -1.04 15.53
C MET A 240 -10.88 -2.10 16.13
N LEU A 241 -10.62 -3.38 15.87
CA LEU A 241 -11.39 -4.48 16.43
C LEU A 241 -11.27 -4.55 17.95
N ASP A 242 -10.09 -4.27 18.53
CA ASP A 242 -9.93 -4.13 19.98
C ASP A 242 -10.86 -3.04 20.56
N GLN A 243 -10.97 -1.90 19.86
CA GLN A 243 -11.89 -0.83 20.28
C GLN A 243 -13.36 -1.23 20.17
N ALA A 244 -13.70 -2.00 19.14
CA ALA A 244 -15.06 -2.53 18.99
C ALA A 244 -15.42 -3.48 20.14
N VAL A 245 -14.52 -4.41 20.49
CA VAL A 245 -14.69 -5.33 21.64
C VAL A 245 -14.85 -4.54 22.93
N ALA A 246 -13.96 -3.60 23.23
CA ALA A 246 -13.99 -2.80 24.45
C ALA A 246 -15.30 -2.02 24.65
N ARG A 247 -16.01 -1.71 23.56
CA ARG A 247 -17.26 -0.94 23.55
C ARG A 247 -18.51 -1.78 23.30
N GLY A 248 -18.37 -3.07 23.06
CA GLY A 248 -19.47 -3.95 22.67
C GLY A 248 -20.11 -3.55 21.33
N ALA A 249 -19.33 -2.93 20.42
CA ALA A 249 -19.81 -2.51 19.11
C ALA A 249 -19.78 -3.67 18.11
N VAL A 250 -20.83 -3.78 17.29
CA VAL A 250 -20.88 -4.76 16.20
C VAL A 250 -20.22 -4.15 14.97
N VAL A 251 -19.18 -4.80 14.47
CA VAL A 251 -18.45 -4.37 13.27
C VAL A 251 -19.18 -4.86 12.02
N PRO A 252 -19.59 -3.97 11.10
CA PRO A 252 -20.40 -4.36 9.94
C PRO A 252 -19.58 -4.92 8.76
N LEU A 253 -18.25 -5.06 8.90
CA LEU A 253 -17.39 -5.62 7.87
C LEU A 253 -17.80 -7.05 7.51
N ARG A 254 -17.95 -7.31 6.22
CA ARG A 254 -18.26 -8.66 5.70
C ARG A 254 -16.99 -9.39 5.26
N ALA A 255 -16.04 -8.66 4.73
CA ALA A 255 -14.78 -9.18 4.28
C ALA A 255 -13.70 -8.09 4.26
N VAL A 256 -12.44 -8.53 4.24
CA VAL A 256 -11.27 -7.64 4.22
C VAL A 256 -10.22 -8.16 3.25
N TYR A 257 -9.50 -7.22 2.66
CA TYR A 257 -8.36 -7.49 1.80
C TYR A 257 -7.09 -7.02 2.52
N LEU A 258 -6.32 -7.97 2.99
CA LEU A 258 -5.08 -7.70 3.69
C LEU A 258 -3.90 -7.99 2.77
N GLY A 259 -2.93 -7.10 2.74
CA GLY A 259 -1.76 -7.26 1.88
C GLY A 259 -0.75 -6.14 2.05
N GLY A 260 0.30 -6.20 1.22
CA GLY A 260 1.37 -5.21 1.21
C GLY A 260 2.44 -5.40 2.29
N THR A 261 2.24 -6.28 3.25
CA THR A 261 3.21 -6.73 4.25
C THR A 261 3.08 -8.24 4.47
N MET A 262 4.04 -8.85 5.15
CA MET A 262 3.83 -10.17 5.74
C MET A 262 2.72 -10.05 6.78
N LEU A 263 1.65 -10.80 6.61
CA LEU A 263 0.50 -10.77 7.50
C LEU A 263 0.79 -11.56 8.78
N ASP A 264 0.39 -11.01 9.92
CA ASP A 264 0.41 -11.76 11.18
C ASP A 264 -0.73 -12.78 11.15
N ARG A 265 -0.37 -14.05 11.11
CA ARG A 265 -1.34 -15.17 11.06
C ARG A 265 -2.33 -15.14 12.21
N ARG A 266 -1.89 -14.75 13.42
CA ARG A 266 -2.77 -14.64 14.60
C ARG A 266 -3.85 -13.59 14.39
N ILE A 267 -3.49 -12.45 13.78
CA ILE A 267 -4.45 -11.39 13.44
C ILE A 267 -5.46 -11.90 12.40
N VAL A 268 -4.96 -12.58 11.35
CA VAL A 268 -5.82 -13.15 10.31
C VAL A 268 -6.81 -14.16 10.86
N GLU A 269 -6.34 -15.09 11.71
CA GLU A 269 -7.18 -16.10 12.36
C GLU A 269 -8.20 -15.46 13.29
N ARG A 270 -7.77 -14.49 14.12
CA ARG A 270 -8.64 -13.75 15.04
C ARG A 270 -9.79 -13.03 14.31
N ILE A 271 -9.50 -12.34 13.22
CA ILE A 271 -10.51 -11.61 12.44
C ILE A 271 -11.64 -12.56 11.99
N GLU A 272 -11.32 -13.76 11.53
CA GLU A 272 -12.34 -14.73 11.12
C GLU A 272 -13.00 -15.42 12.31
N ASP A 273 -12.24 -15.81 13.34
CA ASP A 273 -12.77 -16.61 14.46
C ASP A 273 -13.66 -15.80 15.41
N GLU A 274 -13.26 -14.57 15.74
CA GLU A 274 -13.99 -13.74 16.70
C GLU A 274 -15.06 -12.86 16.04
N PHE A 275 -14.82 -12.41 14.80
CA PHE A 275 -15.69 -11.44 14.14
C PHE A 275 -16.46 -12.00 12.95
N GLY A 276 -16.13 -13.19 12.46
CA GLY A 276 -16.77 -13.78 11.28
C GLY A 276 -16.50 -13.03 9.97
N ILE A 277 -15.46 -12.19 9.94
CA ILE A 277 -15.08 -11.36 8.79
C ILE A 277 -14.18 -12.19 7.87
N VAL A 278 -14.59 -12.38 6.61
CA VAL A 278 -13.80 -13.15 5.63
C VAL A 278 -12.49 -12.43 5.31
N VAL A 279 -11.35 -13.07 5.53
CA VAL A 279 -10.04 -12.51 5.21
C VAL A 279 -9.54 -13.08 3.89
N MET A 280 -9.09 -12.19 3.01
CA MET A 280 -8.38 -12.55 1.77
C MET A 280 -6.99 -11.93 1.78
N ARG A 281 -6.01 -12.69 1.29
CA ARG A 281 -4.66 -12.22 1.04
C ARG A 281 -4.53 -11.81 -0.42
N ALA A 282 -3.79 -10.74 -0.67
CA ALA A 282 -3.50 -10.25 -2.00
C ALA A 282 -2.03 -9.88 -2.14
N TYR A 283 -1.49 -10.14 -3.31
CA TYR A 283 -0.16 -9.69 -3.67
C TYR A 283 -0.21 -8.75 -4.86
N GLY A 284 0.61 -7.72 -4.77
CA GLY A 284 0.84 -6.71 -5.79
C GLY A 284 1.72 -5.59 -5.26
N SER A 285 2.15 -4.74 -6.16
CA SER A 285 2.96 -3.56 -5.87
C SER A 285 2.33 -2.33 -6.52
N SER A 286 2.96 -1.17 -6.40
CA SER A 286 2.54 0.00 -7.16
C SER A 286 2.63 -0.24 -8.65
N GLU A 287 3.61 -1.02 -9.10
CA GLU A 287 3.89 -1.33 -10.51
C GLU A 287 2.92 -2.37 -11.10
N THR A 288 2.49 -3.32 -10.29
CA THR A 288 1.58 -4.41 -10.70
C THR A 288 0.48 -4.58 -9.65
N PRO A 289 -0.50 -3.67 -9.61
CA PRO A 289 -1.50 -3.64 -8.55
C PRO A 289 -2.41 -4.87 -8.59
N VAL A 290 -2.51 -5.58 -7.45
CA VAL A 290 -3.43 -6.72 -7.28
C VAL A 290 -3.27 -7.77 -8.38
N SER A 291 -2.09 -8.38 -8.40
CA SER A 291 -1.74 -9.41 -9.40
C SER A 291 -2.25 -10.78 -9.04
N THR A 292 -2.17 -11.15 -7.75
CA THR A 292 -2.70 -12.42 -7.26
C THR A 292 -3.57 -12.24 -6.02
N SER A 293 -4.46 -13.15 -5.77
CA SER A 293 -5.32 -13.15 -4.59
C SER A 293 -5.94 -14.52 -4.30
N GLY A 294 -6.16 -14.79 -3.02
CA GLY A 294 -7.19 -15.72 -2.59
C GLY A 294 -8.58 -15.18 -2.99
N LEU A 295 -9.46 -16.06 -3.43
CA LEU A 295 -10.82 -15.68 -3.82
C LEU A 295 -11.76 -15.75 -2.61
N ARG A 296 -12.68 -14.80 -2.51
CA ARG A 296 -13.64 -14.73 -1.39
C ARG A 296 -14.46 -16.02 -1.23
N THR A 297 -14.69 -16.75 -2.31
CA THR A 297 -15.47 -17.98 -2.34
C THR A 297 -14.69 -19.24 -1.97
N GLU A 298 -13.36 -19.13 -1.84
CA GLU A 298 -12.53 -20.28 -1.45
C GLU A 298 -12.69 -20.62 0.04
N PRO A 299 -12.47 -21.89 0.44
CA PRO A 299 -12.37 -22.29 1.82
C PRO A 299 -11.28 -21.51 2.58
N ARG A 300 -11.45 -21.34 3.89
CA ARG A 300 -10.54 -20.60 4.77
C ARG A 300 -9.09 -21.07 4.68
N ASP A 301 -8.89 -22.38 4.79
CA ASP A 301 -7.58 -23.02 4.75
C ASP A 301 -6.82 -22.70 3.45
N ILE A 302 -7.54 -22.64 2.33
CA ILE A 302 -6.98 -22.26 1.03
C ILE A 302 -6.62 -20.76 1.00
N ARG A 303 -7.52 -19.86 1.46
CA ARG A 303 -7.31 -18.41 1.45
C ARG A 303 -6.14 -17.96 2.34
N HIS A 304 -5.86 -18.73 3.41
CA HIS A 304 -4.80 -18.40 4.38
C HIS A 304 -3.43 -19.03 4.04
N ALA A 305 -3.39 -20.00 3.12
CA ALA A 305 -2.17 -20.76 2.83
C ALA A 305 -1.11 -19.98 2.04
N ASP A 306 -1.54 -19.10 1.15
CA ASP A 306 -0.68 -18.43 0.18
C ASP A 306 -1.26 -17.07 -0.27
N ASP A 307 -0.65 -16.44 -1.26
CA ASP A 307 -1.09 -15.15 -1.83
C ASP A 307 -2.02 -15.34 -3.04
N GLY A 308 -2.56 -16.55 -3.20
CA GLY A 308 -3.65 -16.88 -4.09
C GLY A 308 -3.25 -17.22 -5.52
N VAL A 309 -4.20 -17.09 -6.42
CA VAL A 309 -4.05 -17.35 -7.86
C VAL A 309 -3.83 -16.06 -8.64
N ALA A 310 -3.21 -16.14 -9.80
CA ALA A 310 -3.13 -15.03 -10.75
C ALA A 310 -4.54 -14.59 -11.17
N LEU A 311 -4.79 -13.29 -11.23
CA LEU A 311 -6.10 -12.69 -11.47
C LEU A 311 -6.31 -12.25 -12.92
N GLY A 312 -7.46 -12.59 -13.47
CA GLY A 312 -7.85 -12.18 -14.83
C GLY A 312 -6.76 -12.56 -15.86
N ASP A 313 -6.28 -11.57 -16.63
CA ASP A 313 -5.25 -11.74 -17.67
C ASP A 313 -3.83 -11.48 -17.13
N VAL A 314 -3.57 -11.88 -15.88
CA VAL A 314 -2.26 -11.76 -15.23
C VAL A 314 -1.52 -13.07 -15.38
N ASP A 315 -0.28 -12.99 -15.87
CA ASP A 315 0.66 -14.11 -15.89
C ASP A 315 1.71 -13.91 -14.78
N VAL A 316 2.02 -14.99 -14.07
CA VAL A 316 3.08 -15.05 -13.06
C VAL A 316 4.10 -16.09 -13.45
N ARG A 317 5.38 -15.71 -13.45
CA ARG A 317 6.53 -16.57 -13.70
C ARG A 317 7.49 -16.49 -12.52
N VAL A 318 8.07 -17.61 -12.12
CA VAL A 318 9.20 -17.64 -11.19
C VAL A 318 10.49 -17.83 -12.00
N GLY A 319 11.44 -16.96 -11.72
CA GLY A 319 12.76 -16.92 -12.37
C GLY A 319 12.88 -15.79 -13.39
N SER A 320 13.95 -15.00 -13.21
CA SER A 320 14.48 -14.04 -14.17
C SER A 320 15.88 -14.51 -14.63
N GLU A 321 16.47 -13.83 -15.62
CA GLU A 321 17.83 -14.16 -16.10
C GLU A 321 18.89 -14.08 -14.99
N SER A 322 18.70 -13.18 -14.01
CA SER A 322 19.66 -12.95 -12.94
C SER A 322 19.30 -13.60 -11.60
N GLU A 323 18.03 -13.97 -11.39
CA GLU A 323 17.56 -14.53 -10.11
C GLU A 323 16.51 -15.62 -10.35
N PRO A 324 16.85 -16.90 -10.16
CA PRO A 324 15.98 -18.04 -10.50
C PRO A 324 14.74 -18.16 -9.61
N THR A 325 14.62 -17.40 -8.54
CA THR A 325 13.47 -17.42 -7.61
C THR A 325 12.65 -16.14 -7.65
N GLU A 326 13.01 -15.20 -8.54
CA GLU A 326 12.30 -13.92 -8.65
C GLU A 326 10.88 -14.10 -9.20
N CYS A 327 9.92 -13.47 -8.55
CA CYS A 327 8.57 -13.31 -9.07
C CYS A 327 8.61 -12.32 -10.24
N CYS A 328 8.18 -12.74 -11.41
CA CYS A 328 8.00 -11.87 -12.56
C CYS A 328 6.52 -11.85 -12.97
N ILE A 329 5.99 -10.66 -13.24
CA ILE A 329 4.58 -10.43 -13.53
C ILE A 329 4.42 -9.78 -14.89
N LYS A 330 3.41 -10.23 -15.63
CA LYS A 330 2.99 -9.64 -16.89
C LYS A 330 1.46 -9.57 -16.91
N GLY A 331 0.92 -8.51 -17.49
CA GLY A 331 -0.52 -8.38 -17.67
C GLY A 331 -0.95 -6.94 -17.99
N PRO A 332 -2.20 -6.73 -18.40
CA PRO A 332 -2.70 -5.42 -18.81
C PRO A 332 -2.87 -4.41 -17.66
N HIS A 333 -2.65 -4.83 -16.42
CA HIS A 333 -2.63 -3.99 -15.21
C HIS A 333 -1.23 -3.47 -14.88
N THR A 334 -0.19 -3.97 -15.56
CA THR A 334 1.20 -3.57 -15.34
C THR A 334 1.39 -2.10 -15.70
N PHE A 335 2.16 -1.39 -14.89
CA PHE A 335 2.49 0.03 -15.12
C PHE A 335 3.21 0.23 -16.46
N LEU A 336 3.27 1.49 -16.91
CA LEU A 336 3.87 1.85 -18.21
C LEU A 336 5.40 2.02 -18.15
N GLY A 337 5.97 2.13 -16.96
CA GLY A 337 7.37 2.41 -16.70
C GLY A 337 7.52 3.43 -15.57
N TYR A 338 8.76 3.78 -15.25
CA TYR A 338 9.06 4.82 -14.26
C TYR A 338 9.23 6.20 -14.92
N THR A 339 9.17 7.26 -14.11
CA THR A 339 9.43 8.63 -14.58
C THR A 339 10.88 8.85 -15.01
N ASP A 340 11.80 8.11 -14.43
CA ASP A 340 13.23 8.18 -14.71
C ASP A 340 13.66 6.92 -15.47
N ALA A 341 14.19 7.09 -16.67
CA ALA A 341 14.58 5.98 -17.56
C ALA A 341 15.64 5.04 -16.96
N GLU A 342 16.47 5.55 -16.06
CA GLU A 342 17.47 4.74 -15.32
C GLU A 342 16.79 3.68 -14.43
N ASP A 343 15.59 3.97 -13.92
CA ASP A 343 14.83 3.04 -13.09
C ASP A 343 14.19 1.92 -13.91
N ASP A 344 14.01 2.11 -15.23
CA ASP A 344 13.46 1.11 -16.15
C ASP A 344 14.49 0.09 -16.64
N GLU A 345 15.80 0.44 -16.61
CA GLU A 345 16.86 -0.38 -17.21
C GLU A 345 16.85 -1.85 -16.75
N TYR A 346 16.50 -2.07 -15.47
CA TYR A 346 16.46 -3.42 -14.87
C TYR A 346 15.06 -3.83 -14.41
N ALA A 347 14.05 -3.03 -14.73
CA ALA A 347 12.67 -3.27 -14.28
C ALA A 347 11.98 -4.37 -15.10
N PHE A 348 12.33 -4.50 -16.36
CA PHE A 348 11.67 -5.43 -17.27
C PHE A 348 12.65 -6.43 -17.90
N GLU A 349 12.14 -7.62 -18.16
CA GLU A 349 12.74 -8.67 -18.99
C GLU A 349 11.73 -9.01 -20.10
N GLY A 350 11.88 -8.38 -21.26
CA GLY A 350 10.84 -8.34 -22.28
C GLY A 350 9.57 -7.68 -21.78
N GLU A 351 8.45 -8.40 -21.78
CA GLU A 351 7.16 -7.90 -21.25
C GLU A 351 6.96 -8.21 -19.75
N TRP A 352 7.93 -8.87 -19.09
CA TRP A 352 7.82 -9.28 -17.72
C TRP A 352 8.42 -8.23 -16.80
N PHE A 353 7.60 -7.70 -15.89
CA PHE A 353 8.08 -6.86 -14.81
C PHE A 353 8.76 -7.72 -13.75
N ARG A 354 9.96 -7.36 -13.36
CA ARG A 354 10.77 -7.97 -12.32
C ARG A 354 10.44 -7.32 -10.98
N THR A 355 9.76 -8.07 -10.11
CA THR A 355 9.21 -7.48 -8.88
C THR A 355 10.26 -7.25 -7.78
N GLY A 356 11.39 -7.94 -7.86
CA GLY A 356 12.37 -8.01 -6.78
C GLY A 356 11.89 -8.82 -5.57
N ASP A 357 10.76 -9.50 -5.68
CA ASP A 357 10.23 -10.39 -4.66
C ASP A 357 10.52 -11.85 -5.04
N VAL A 358 10.74 -12.70 -4.04
CA VAL A 358 10.94 -14.14 -4.20
C VAL A 358 9.59 -14.84 -4.08
N ALA A 359 9.30 -15.75 -5.02
CA ALA A 359 8.04 -16.49 -5.01
C ALA A 359 8.23 -17.99 -5.23
N GLU A 360 7.26 -18.74 -4.75
CA GLU A 360 7.01 -20.13 -5.07
C GLU A 360 5.65 -20.24 -5.76
N VAL A 361 5.55 -21.14 -6.75
CA VAL A 361 4.27 -21.46 -7.44
C VAL A 361 4.01 -22.96 -7.32
N VAL A 362 2.94 -23.31 -6.63
CA VAL A 362 2.54 -24.70 -6.43
C VAL A 362 1.08 -24.86 -6.81
N GLY A 363 0.79 -25.74 -7.75
CA GLY A 363 -0.58 -25.98 -8.22
C GLY A 363 -1.28 -24.74 -8.82
N GLY A 364 -0.50 -23.80 -9.38
CA GLY A 364 -1.01 -22.53 -9.93
C GLY A 364 -1.28 -21.45 -8.89
N ARG A 365 -0.94 -21.70 -7.62
CA ARG A 365 -1.04 -20.72 -6.53
C ARG A 365 0.32 -20.12 -6.21
N VAL A 366 0.35 -18.84 -5.90
CA VAL A 366 1.55 -18.04 -5.67
C VAL A 366 1.73 -17.83 -4.17
N ARG A 367 2.94 -18.05 -3.68
CA ARG A 367 3.35 -17.69 -2.33
C ARG A 367 4.58 -16.79 -2.41
N ILE A 368 4.48 -15.58 -1.90
CA ILE A 368 5.61 -14.67 -1.76
C ILE A 368 6.36 -15.02 -0.46
N VAL A 369 7.63 -15.35 -0.60
CA VAL A 369 8.47 -15.77 0.53
C VAL A 369 9.41 -14.67 1.04
N GLY A 370 9.54 -13.57 0.32
CA GLY A 370 10.34 -12.42 0.74
C GLY A 370 10.79 -11.53 -0.40
N ARG A 371 11.73 -10.63 -0.10
CA ARG A 371 12.36 -9.76 -1.11
C ARG A 371 13.79 -10.19 -1.34
N ILE A 372 14.26 -10.13 -2.58
CA ILE A 372 15.65 -10.47 -2.95
C ILE A 372 16.65 -9.66 -2.12
N LYS A 373 16.40 -8.36 -1.94
CA LYS A 373 17.25 -7.46 -1.14
C LYS A 373 17.21 -7.70 0.38
N ASP A 374 16.15 -8.35 0.87
CA ASP A 374 15.94 -8.67 2.29
C ASP A 374 16.35 -10.13 2.59
N ILE A 375 17.03 -10.79 1.63
CA ILE A 375 17.64 -12.11 1.84
C ILE A 375 18.96 -11.94 2.58
N VAL A 376 19.11 -12.63 3.69
CA VAL A 376 20.37 -12.72 4.42
C VAL A 376 21.21 -13.84 3.79
N ILE A 377 22.43 -13.54 3.37
CA ILE A 377 23.34 -14.51 2.72
C ILE A 377 24.35 -15.03 3.73
N ARG A 378 24.04 -16.16 4.33
CA ARG A 378 24.87 -16.81 5.36
C ARG A 378 25.59 -18.02 4.80
N ASN A 379 26.95 -17.97 4.72
CA ASN A 379 27.75 -19.03 4.11
C ASN A 379 27.27 -19.41 2.69
N GLY A 380 26.81 -18.46 1.89
CA GLY A 380 26.27 -18.71 0.55
C GLY A 380 24.82 -19.25 0.54
N LEU A 381 24.21 -19.51 1.70
CA LEU A 381 22.81 -19.92 1.81
C LEU A 381 21.92 -18.70 1.91
N LYS A 382 20.86 -18.68 1.10
CA LYS A 382 19.84 -17.61 1.08
C LYS A 382 18.82 -17.85 2.19
N ILE A 383 18.62 -16.86 3.08
CA ILE A 383 17.65 -16.87 4.17
C ILE A 383 16.68 -15.72 3.94
N PRO A 384 15.45 -15.99 3.51
CA PRO A 384 14.41 -14.96 3.43
C PRO A 384 14.07 -14.45 4.83
N ALA A 385 14.34 -13.18 5.11
CA ALA A 385 14.04 -12.59 6.43
C ALA A 385 12.57 -12.76 6.82
N ALA A 386 11.66 -12.57 5.86
CA ALA A 386 10.23 -12.69 6.05
C ALA A 386 9.76 -14.07 6.51
N GLU A 387 10.39 -15.16 6.01
CA GLU A 387 10.08 -16.53 6.45
C GLU A 387 10.39 -16.73 7.93
N VAL A 388 11.51 -16.16 8.38
CA VAL A 388 11.93 -16.26 9.79
C VAL A 388 11.05 -15.35 10.67
N GLU A 389 10.70 -14.15 10.19
CA GLU A 389 9.76 -13.24 10.85
C GLU A 389 8.40 -13.92 11.07
N GLU A 390 7.87 -14.58 10.05
CA GLU A 390 6.61 -15.31 10.14
C GLU A 390 6.68 -16.42 11.20
N ALA A 391 7.75 -17.18 11.23
CA ALA A 391 7.93 -18.24 12.20
C ALA A 391 8.09 -17.68 13.63
N VAL A 392 8.89 -16.62 13.82
CA VAL A 392 9.11 -15.97 15.12
C VAL A 392 7.83 -15.30 15.64
N SER A 393 7.01 -14.71 14.77
CA SER A 393 5.77 -14.05 15.18
C SER A 393 4.75 -15.00 15.83
N ARG A 394 4.87 -16.30 15.60
CA ARG A 394 4.01 -17.33 16.22
C ARG A 394 4.41 -17.68 17.66
N ILE A 395 5.60 -17.28 18.10
CA ILE A 395 6.09 -17.56 19.43
C ILE A 395 5.33 -16.68 20.44
N GLY A 396 4.71 -17.29 21.45
CA GLY A 396 3.98 -16.58 22.50
C GLY A 396 4.86 -15.59 23.25
N GLY A 397 4.32 -14.41 23.57
CA GLY A 397 5.02 -13.35 24.27
C GLY A 397 5.85 -12.42 23.37
N ILE A 398 5.94 -12.67 22.07
CA ILE A 398 6.53 -11.75 21.10
C ILE A 398 5.40 -10.89 20.48
N ARG A 399 5.42 -9.58 20.74
CA ARG A 399 4.44 -8.62 20.23
C ARG A 399 4.77 -8.14 18.82
N GLU A 400 6.05 -7.83 18.57
CA GLU A 400 6.54 -7.43 17.25
C GLU A 400 7.89 -8.08 17.00
N CYS A 401 8.18 -8.43 15.76
CA CYS A 401 9.50 -8.89 15.35
C CYS A 401 9.85 -8.43 13.94
N ALA A 402 11.15 -8.27 13.69
CA ALA A 402 11.68 -8.01 12.36
C ALA A 402 13.10 -8.55 12.24
N ALA A 403 13.37 -9.25 11.15
CA ALA A 403 14.68 -9.78 10.82
C ALA A 403 15.47 -8.82 9.92
N TYR A 404 16.77 -8.78 10.09
CA TYR A 404 17.66 -8.01 9.24
C TYR A 404 19.05 -8.65 9.18
N SER A 405 19.79 -8.30 8.12
CA SER A 405 21.16 -8.73 7.92
C SER A 405 22.11 -7.91 8.78
N VAL A 406 23.11 -8.57 9.34
CA VAL A 406 24.27 -7.93 9.98
C VAL A 406 25.52 -8.53 9.37
N SER A 407 26.49 -7.70 8.98
CA SER A 407 27.76 -8.16 8.46
C SER A 407 28.49 -9.05 9.47
N ASP A 408 29.06 -10.17 8.99
CA ASP A 408 29.76 -11.16 9.80
C ASP A 408 31.02 -11.64 9.07
N THR A 409 32.15 -11.51 9.73
CA THR A 409 33.46 -11.84 9.12
C THR A 409 33.63 -13.32 8.80
N THR A 410 32.88 -14.21 9.44
CA THR A 410 32.98 -15.67 9.28
C THR A 410 31.97 -16.19 8.25
N THR A 411 30.75 -15.67 8.27
CA THR A 411 29.67 -16.21 7.46
C THR A 411 29.23 -15.28 6.31
N GLY A 412 29.91 -14.13 6.15
CA GLY A 412 29.51 -13.04 5.26
C GLY A 412 28.42 -12.19 5.91
N GLU A 413 27.28 -12.78 6.17
CA GLU A 413 26.18 -12.18 6.92
C GLU A 413 25.67 -13.13 8.00
N ARG A 414 25.04 -12.56 9.03
CA ARG A 414 24.25 -13.28 10.01
C ARG A 414 22.86 -12.69 10.13
N LEU A 415 21.91 -13.50 10.54
CA LEU A 415 20.55 -13.09 10.75
C LEU A 415 20.37 -12.54 12.18
N ALA A 416 20.05 -11.25 12.30
CA ALA A 416 19.61 -10.63 13.52
C ALA A 416 18.08 -10.51 13.56
N MET A 417 17.50 -10.67 14.75
CA MET A 417 16.07 -10.55 15.00
C MET A 417 15.82 -9.47 16.04
N ALA A 418 15.20 -8.37 15.67
CA ALA A 418 14.65 -7.40 16.59
C ALA A 418 13.31 -7.90 17.12
N VAL A 419 13.09 -7.80 18.43
CA VAL A 419 11.84 -8.22 19.07
C VAL A 419 11.34 -7.18 20.05
N VAL A 420 10.02 -7.01 20.09
CA VAL A 420 9.29 -6.31 21.16
C VAL A 420 8.50 -7.37 21.92
N LEU A 421 8.74 -7.50 23.19
CA LEU A 421 8.08 -8.51 24.04
C LEU A 421 6.82 -7.96 24.69
N GLU A 422 5.91 -8.84 25.05
CA GLU A 422 4.82 -8.54 25.96
C GLU A 422 5.36 -8.19 27.37
N PRO A 423 4.67 -7.34 28.14
CA PRO A 423 5.11 -6.98 29.48
C PRO A 423 5.33 -8.18 30.39
N GLY A 424 6.52 -8.27 30.99
CA GLY A 424 6.87 -9.34 31.92
C GLY A 424 7.30 -10.67 31.26
N VAL A 425 7.39 -10.71 29.94
CA VAL A 425 7.91 -11.88 29.23
C VAL A 425 9.42 -11.76 29.09
N GLU A 426 10.11 -12.85 29.37
CA GLU A 426 11.53 -13.02 29.06
C GLU A 426 11.67 -14.16 28.05
N ILE A 427 12.53 -14.01 27.09
CA ILE A 427 12.82 -15.03 26.08
C ILE A 427 14.30 -15.06 25.77
N SER A 428 14.85 -16.25 25.59
CA SER A 428 16.23 -16.44 25.18
C SER A 428 16.34 -16.81 23.70
N LEU A 429 17.51 -16.54 23.10
CA LEU A 429 17.81 -16.95 21.74
C LEU A 429 17.75 -18.49 21.58
N ALA A 430 18.13 -19.23 22.62
CA ALA A 430 18.05 -20.70 22.64
C ALA A 430 16.62 -21.23 22.62
N GLU A 431 15.68 -20.54 23.29
CA GLU A 431 14.25 -20.88 23.27
C GLU A 431 13.66 -20.65 21.88
N ILE A 432 13.92 -19.49 21.28
CA ILE A 432 13.50 -19.19 19.90
C ILE A 432 14.04 -20.26 18.96
N ALA A 433 15.35 -20.53 19.00
CA ALA A 433 15.98 -21.54 18.13
C ALA A 433 15.39 -22.94 18.31
N ARG A 434 15.07 -23.33 19.54
CA ARG A 434 14.44 -24.63 19.85
C ARG A 434 13.01 -24.70 19.29
N THR A 435 12.21 -23.65 19.49
CA THR A 435 10.83 -23.58 19.00
C THR A 435 10.78 -23.63 17.48
N LEU A 436 11.59 -22.80 16.82
CA LEU A 436 11.66 -22.77 15.36
C LEU A 436 12.17 -24.11 14.77
N GLY A 437 13.15 -24.73 15.42
CA GLY A 437 13.64 -26.05 15.02
C GLY A 437 12.58 -27.15 15.18
N ALA A 438 11.78 -27.10 16.23
CA ALA A 438 10.65 -28.02 16.43
C ALA A 438 9.53 -27.84 15.39
N GLU A 439 9.34 -26.64 14.88
CA GLU A 439 8.42 -26.31 13.77
C GLU A 439 9.01 -26.67 12.38
N GLY A 440 10.24 -27.20 12.33
CA GLY A 440 10.86 -27.66 11.10
C GLY A 440 11.70 -26.62 10.37
N LEU A 441 11.94 -25.43 10.96
CA LEU A 441 12.80 -24.43 10.33
C LEU A 441 14.25 -24.95 10.28
N PRO A 442 14.90 -24.97 9.10
CA PRO A 442 16.27 -25.45 8.96
C PRO A 442 17.27 -24.68 9.84
N LYS A 443 18.23 -25.38 10.41
CA LYS A 443 19.22 -24.82 11.35
C LYS A 443 19.93 -23.57 10.82
N TYR A 444 20.21 -23.52 9.52
CA TYR A 444 20.91 -22.37 8.90
C TYR A 444 20.05 -21.11 8.84
N LYS A 445 18.72 -21.23 8.98
CA LYS A 445 17.78 -20.11 9.03
C LYS A 445 17.53 -19.56 10.43
N LEU A 446 18.03 -20.23 11.48
CA LEU A 446 17.82 -19.77 12.85
C LEU A 446 18.57 -18.46 13.09
N PRO A 447 17.96 -17.49 13.80
CA PRO A 447 18.60 -16.24 14.16
C PRO A 447 19.82 -16.48 15.06
N GLU A 448 20.86 -15.69 14.88
CA GLU A 448 22.10 -15.74 15.66
C GLU A 448 22.28 -14.53 16.58
N GLU A 449 21.44 -13.53 16.40
CA GLU A 449 21.40 -12.34 17.23
C GLU A 449 19.94 -12.00 17.54
N LEU A 450 19.62 -11.74 18.83
CA LEU A 450 18.33 -11.26 19.28
C LEU A 450 18.53 -9.89 19.90
N VAL A 451 17.82 -8.88 19.40
CA VAL A 451 17.91 -7.48 19.84
C VAL A 451 16.58 -7.05 20.44
N PHE A 452 16.60 -6.63 21.71
CA PHE A 452 15.41 -6.24 22.44
C PHE A 452 15.05 -4.77 22.22
N TRP A 453 13.78 -4.53 21.95
CA TRP A 453 13.19 -3.21 21.78
C TRP A 453 12.11 -3.00 22.83
N ASP A 454 12.16 -1.87 23.52
CA ASP A 454 11.22 -1.41 24.54
C ASP A 454 10.15 -0.46 23.99
N GLU A 455 10.28 -0.10 22.70
CA GLU A 455 9.38 0.72 21.92
C GLU A 455 8.96 -0.01 20.64
N PRO A 456 7.90 0.42 19.93
CA PRO A 456 7.52 -0.17 18.64
C PRO A 456 8.65 -0.11 17.63
N LEU A 457 8.74 -1.13 16.77
CA LEU A 457 9.74 -1.15 15.70
C LEU A 457 9.53 0.00 14.72
N PRO A 458 10.60 0.59 14.16
CA PRO A 458 10.49 1.69 13.22
C PRO A 458 9.77 1.27 11.94
N VAL A 459 8.77 2.06 11.53
CA VAL A 459 8.02 1.84 10.30
C VAL A 459 8.13 3.04 9.37
N ASN A 460 7.95 2.80 8.08
CA ASN A 460 7.83 3.85 7.07
C ASN A 460 6.39 4.42 7.02
N ALA A 461 6.16 5.40 6.14
CA ALA A 461 4.85 6.04 5.97
C ALA A 461 3.70 5.07 5.60
N ASN A 462 4.03 3.90 5.04
CA ASN A 462 3.06 2.86 4.67
C ASN A 462 2.86 1.81 5.78
N GLY A 463 3.41 2.02 6.99
CA GLY A 463 3.30 1.10 8.11
C GLY A 463 4.19 -0.15 8.01
N LYS A 464 5.10 -0.23 7.02
CA LYS A 464 6.06 -1.33 6.87
C LYS A 464 7.31 -1.06 7.70
N VAL A 465 7.92 -2.12 8.25
CA VAL A 465 9.19 -2.01 8.96
C VAL A 465 10.26 -1.36 8.08
N ASP A 466 10.86 -0.29 8.60
CA ASP A 466 11.98 0.42 7.99
C ASP A 466 13.29 -0.24 8.44
N ARG A 467 13.75 -1.23 7.66
CA ARG A 467 14.93 -2.03 8.04
C ARG A 467 16.21 -1.22 8.17
N ALA A 468 16.38 -0.18 7.38
CA ALA A 468 17.55 0.70 7.49
C ALA A 468 17.58 1.45 8.82
N LYS A 469 16.44 1.99 9.25
CA LYS A 469 16.29 2.60 10.56
C LYS A 469 16.38 1.57 11.68
N LEU A 470 15.83 0.36 11.46
CA LEU A 470 15.91 -0.72 12.42
C LEU A 470 17.37 -1.08 12.71
N GLU A 471 18.16 -1.35 11.67
CA GLU A 471 19.60 -1.67 11.80
C GLU A 471 20.36 -0.55 12.51
N ALA A 472 20.21 0.71 12.04
CA ALA A 472 20.91 1.87 12.62
C ALA A 472 20.58 2.08 14.10
N ARG A 473 19.31 1.91 14.50
CA ARG A 473 18.84 2.12 15.89
C ARG A 473 19.00 0.89 16.78
N SER A 474 19.36 -0.25 16.22
CA SER A 474 19.68 -1.47 16.97
C SER A 474 21.08 -1.40 17.60
N VAL A 475 21.94 -0.50 17.15
CA VAL A 475 23.28 -0.29 17.72
C VAL A 475 23.15 0.17 19.17
N GLY A 476 23.85 -0.52 20.09
CA GLY A 476 23.87 -0.19 21.52
C GLY A 476 22.66 -0.73 22.34
N ARG A 477 21.67 -1.38 21.72
CA ARG A 477 20.58 -2.03 22.44
C ARG A 477 21.01 -3.32 23.11
N GLN A 478 20.24 -3.74 24.11
CA GLN A 478 20.41 -5.07 24.74
C GLN A 478 20.24 -6.15 23.68
N ARG A 479 21.17 -7.11 23.71
CA ARG A 479 21.19 -8.21 22.74
C ARG A 479 21.66 -9.52 23.34
N LEU A 480 21.21 -10.61 22.76
CA LEU A 480 21.74 -11.96 22.99
C LEU A 480 22.37 -12.44 21.70
N LEU A 481 23.53 -13.05 21.82
CA LEU A 481 24.29 -13.58 20.69
C LEU A 481 24.37 -15.11 20.79
N ALA A 482 24.40 -15.79 19.64
CA ALA A 482 24.70 -17.21 19.58
C ALA A 482 26.12 -17.49 20.08
N ASP A 483 26.35 -18.69 20.66
CA ASP A 483 27.61 -19.07 21.29
C ASP A 483 28.85 -18.83 20.43
N ARG A 484 28.75 -19.04 19.11
CA ARG A 484 29.84 -18.76 18.19
C ARG A 484 30.27 -17.30 18.13
N LEU A 485 29.36 -16.36 18.48
CA LEU A 485 29.60 -14.91 18.46
C LEU A 485 30.04 -14.40 19.84
N ALA A 486 29.65 -15.10 20.91
CA ALA A 486 30.03 -14.77 22.28
C ALA A 486 31.53 -14.98 22.58
N THR A 487 32.21 -15.80 21.75
CA THR A 487 33.65 -16.15 21.94
C THR A 487 34.61 -15.28 21.15
N THR A 488 34.13 -14.31 20.37
CA THR A 488 34.96 -13.45 19.49
C THR A 488 35.06 -11.98 19.98
N GLY A 489 34.65 -11.69 21.22
CA GLY A 489 34.75 -10.40 21.88
C GLY A 489 35.95 -10.24 22.79
#